data_e1fda61a5bceb745fb99045045edf084
#
_entry.id   e1fda61a5bceb745fb99045045edf084
#
_cell.length_a   1.000
_cell.length_b   1.000
_cell.length_c   1.000
_cell.angle_alpha   90.00
_cell.angle_beta   90.00
_cell.angle_gamma   90.00
#
_symmetry.space_group_name_H-M   'P 1'
#
loop_
_entity.id
_entity.type
_entity.pdbx_description
1 polymer ?
#
loop_
_entity_poly.entity_id
_entity_poly.type
_entity_poly.pdbx_seq_one_letter_code
_entity_poly.pdbx_strand_id
1 'polypeptide(L)'
;MNKFIATGLLALAVSACNGQGGAPADRKSDADIVETAYPENVYFGDTHLHTSNSIDAFGFGVTLGPEEALRFARGEEVTASHGLKAKLDRPLDFLVIADHSGGLGATKALYEAPRMLIRDETLLRWHDMMHESDEARLKATSELIDAVGRGTLPKTLINPERQRKNTAKIWTGHTTTVERYNEPGKFTAFMGFEYTLMPRGDNLHRVVMFRDGKDKADKVLPYDPGQGDTPVSQLWDYMDAYEKSTGGKILAIPHNSNVSNGLMFEMVGPGGGAMTAAYARRRAAHEPLVEVTQIKGDSEAHPFLSPNDEFAGFGVKGWELGNLTMQRGKTPDMFAGEYVREALKRGLAIEAKTGVNPYKLGMIGSTDSHTALSTGDENNFFGKHSGVEPNAIRAMAPQNLGMRVGRFGWHYLAGGYAAVWAKANTRGAIFDAMMRKEVYATTGPRMKVRLFGGWDFTPGDLKGNWVAAAYKRGVPMGGDLNGSGSGAPRFIVSALKDPVGANLDRIQIVKGWVDKAGKLHEQVHDVVWSDQAKRVKGANGKVPPVGDTVNIAKASYTNTIGAPELQAVWIDPGFDRALRAFYYVRVLEIPTPRWVLFDALRYGAKIGPDVEVKAQERAYTSPIWYNPKA
;
A
#
# COMPACT_ATOMS: atom_id res chain seq x y z
N MET A 1 -59.51 17.30 -67.57
CA MET A 1 -59.28 18.04 -66.31
C MET A 1 -58.26 17.27 -65.53
N ASN A 2 -57.01 17.61 -65.72
CA ASN A 2 -55.86 16.92 -65.13
C ASN A 2 -55.47 17.59 -63.81
N LYS A 3 -55.38 16.83 -62.74
CA LYS A 3 -54.74 17.27 -61.48
C LYS A 3 -53.37 16.61 -61.41
N PHE A 4 -52.34 17.42 -61.44
CA PHE A 4 -50.95 17.03 -61.12
C PHE A 4 -50.78 16.89 -59.62
N ILE A 5 -50.25 15.75 -59.19
CA ILE A 5 -49.77 15.52 -57.85
C ILE A 5 -48.25 15.70 -57.88
N ALA A 6 -47.77 16.75 -57.21
CA ALA A 6 -46.33 16.96 -57.01
C ALA A 6 -45.87 16.18 -55.77
N THR A 7 -44.95 15.24 -56.01
CA THR A 7 -44.27 14.48 -54.96
C THR A 7 -43.00 15.25 -54.53
N GLY A 8 -43.05 15.82 -53.31
CA GLY A 8 -41.89 16.47 -52.71
C GLY A 8 -40.98 15.43 -52.08
N LEU A 9 -39.76 15.29 -52.57
CA LEU A 9 -38.67 14.56 -51.88
C LEU A 9 -38.13 15.41 -50.74
N LEU A 10 -38.34 14.93 -49.51
CA LEU A 10 -37.71 15.48 -48.29
C LEU A 10 -36.32 14.82 -48.15
N ALA A 11 -35.25 15.55 -48.49
CA ALA A 11 -33.89 15.13 -48.20
C ALA A 11 -33.57 15.35 -46.72
N LEU A 12 -33.46 14.26 -45.96
CA LEU A 12 -32.90 14.29 -44.61
C LEU A 12 -31.39 14.49 -44.71
N ALA A 13 -30.90 15.68 -44.39
CA ALA A 13 -29.50 15.94 -44.15
C ALA A 13 -29.12 15.35 -42.78
N VAL A 14 -28.43 14.22 -42.78
CA VAL A 14 -27.75 13.70 -41.57
C VAL A 14 -26.52 14.57 -41.35
N SER A 15 -26.62 15.53 -40.44
CA SER A 15 -25.44 16.22 -39.89
C SER A 15 -24.64 15.25 -39.05
N ALA A 16 -23.55 14.72 -39.60
CA ALA A 16 -22.52 14.06 -38.84
C ALA A 16 -21.85 15.13 -37.95
N CYS A 17 -22.20 15.16 -36.69
CA CYS A 17 -21.42 15.86 -35.67
C CYS A 17 -20.07 15.15 -35.54
N ASN A 18 -19.09 15.59 -36.30
CA ASN A 18 -17.69 15.37 -35.99
C ASN A 18 -17.38 16.12 -34.69
N GLY A 19 -17.51 15.43 -33.57
CA GLY A 19 -16.95 15.87 -32.30
C GLY A 19 -15.43 15.86 -32.40
N GLN A 20 -14.86 16.91 -32.97
CA GLN A 20 -13.47 17.23 -32.66
C GLN A 20 -13.43 17.54 -31.17
N GLY A 21 -12.97 16.57 -30.39
CA GLY A 21 -12.55 16.82 -29.02
C GLY A 21 -11.41 17.83 -29.05
N GLY A 22 -11.74 19.09 -28.91
CA GLY A 22 -10.78 20.13 -28.64
C GLY A 22 -9.97 19.71 -27.42
N ALA A 23 -8.65 19.73 -27.51
CA ALA A 23 -7.79 19.63 -26.35
C ALA A 23 -8.32 20.63 -25.31
N PRO A 24 -8.51 20.24 -24.04
CA PRO A 24 -8.93 21.17 -23.01
C PRO A 24 -7.89 22.29 -22.94
N ALA A 25 -8.32 23.51 -23.22
CA ALA A 25 -7.52 24.72 -23.01
C ALA A 25 -7.09 24.75 -21.53
N ASP A 26 -5.82 25.07 -21.27
CA ASP A 26 -5.22 25.31 -19.95
C ASP A 26 -5.08 24.14 -18.97
N ARG A 27 -4.62 22.96 -19.43
CA ARG A 27 -4.14 21.95 -18.50
C ARG A 27 -2.77 22.38 -17.97
N LYS A 28 -2.70 22.70 -16.64
CA LYS A 28 -1.44 22.99 -15.97
C LYS A 28 -0.48 21.80 -16.08
N SER A 29 0.78 22.09 -16.34
CA SER A 29 1.88 21.13 -16.19
C SER A 29 2.38 21.12 -14.74
N ASP A 30 3.19 20.13 -14.36
CA ASP A 30 3.84 20.12 -13.03
C ASP A 30 4.67 21.40 -12.79
N ALA A 31 5.26 21.97 -13.85
CA ALA A 31 6.05 23.19 -13.80
C ALA A 31 5.24 24.46 -13.49
N ASP A 32 3.93 24.44 -13.74
CA ASP A 32 3.04 25.57 -13.45
C ASP A 32 2.57 25.62 -11.99
N ILE A 33 2.90 24.58 -11.19
CA ILE A 33 2.53 24.48 -9.79
C ILE A 33 3.66 25.02 -8.91
N VAL A 34 3.35 26.04 -8.12
CA VAL A 34 4.31 26.62 -7.18
C VAL A 34 4.54 25.69 -6.00
N GLU A 35 5.79 25.29 -5.80
CA GLU A 35 6.22 24.53 -4.63
C GLU A 35 6.35 25.42 -3.40
N THR A 36 5.95 24.90 -2.23
CA THR A 36 6.23 25.53 -0.93
C THR A 36 7.72 25.43 -0.56
N ALA A 37 8.20 26.28 0.33
CA ALA A 37 9.61 26.28 0.75
C ALA A 37 10.03 24.96 1.42
N TYR A 38 9.11 24.36 2.18
CA TYR A 38 9.21 23.04 2.79
C TYR A 38 7.84 22.33 2.68
N PRO A 39 7.72 21.01 2.89
CA PRO A 39 6.46 20.31 2.84
C PRO A 39 5.45 20.81 3.89
N GLU A 40 4.48 21.63 3.48
CA GLU A 40 3.43 22.18 4.34
C GLU A 40 2.18 21.28 4.35
N ASN A 41 1.92 20.62 3.22
CA ASN A 41 0.75 19.77 3.03
C ASN A 41 1.12 18.29 3.01
N VAL A 42 0.25 17.47 3.61
CA VAL A 42 0.27 16.02 3.46
C VAL A 42 -0.76 15.63 2.41
N TYR A 43 -0.34 14.78 1.48
CA TYR A 43 -1.17 14.21 0.42
C TYR A 43 -1.43 12.75 0.71
N PHE A 44 -2.72 12.35 0.67
CA PHE A 44 -3.14 10.98 0.93
C PHE A 44 -3.52 10.30 -0.39
N GLY A 45 -2.99 9.12 -0.61
CA GLY A 45 -3.28 8.35 -1.80
C GLY A 45 -3.07 6.86 -1.61
N ASP A 46 -3.38 6.13 -2.67
CA ASP A 46 -3.17 4.70 -2.73
C ASP A 46 -2.11 4.39 -3.80
N THR A 47 -1.07 3.69 -3.40
CA THR A 47 0.01 3.30 -4.31
C THR A 47 -0.19 1.92 -4.92
N HIS A 48 -1.29 1.21 -4.58
CA HIS A 48 -1.45 -0.18 -4.94
C HIS A 48 -2.92 -0.54 -5.17
N LEU A 49 -3.38 -0.33 -6.40
CA LEU A 49 -4.75 -0.64 -6.81
C LEU A 49 -4.75 -1.47 -8.08
N HIS A 50 -5.60 -2.53 -8.12
CA HIS A 50 -5.77 -3.38 -9.29
C HIS A 50 -7.10 -3.13 -10.00
N THR A 51 -7.11 -3.29 -11.31
CA THR A 51 -8.28 -3.14 -12.18
C THR A 51 -8.56 -4.44 -12.96
N SER A 52 -9.53 -4.42 -13.87
CA SER A 52 -9.82 -5.55 -14.76
C SER A 52 -8.66 -5.91 -15.71
N ASN A 53 -7.57 -5.15 -15.74
CA ASN A 53 -6.36 -5.50 -16.48
C ASN A 53 -5.47 -6.47 -15.71
N SER A 54 -5.62 -6.60 -14.40
CA SER A 54 -4.88 -7.54 -13.57
C SER A 54 -5.35 -8.97 -13.83
N ILE A 55 -4.42 -9.90 -13.97
CA ILE A 55 -4.70 -11.29 -14.33
C ILE A 55 -5.70 -11.96 -13.36
N ASP A 56 -5.55 -11.71 -12.07
CA ASP A 56 -6.37 -12.27 -11.00
C ASP A 56 -7.62 -11.43 -10.72
N ALA A 57 -7.54 -10.10 -10.72
CA ALA A 57 -8.69 -9.24 -10.45
C ALA A 57 -9.85 -9.50 -11.42
N PHE A 58 -9.56 -9.58 -12.73
CA PHE A 58 -10.58 -9.95 -13.71
C PHE A 58 -11.12 -11.36 -13.46
N GLY A 59 -10.24 -12.30 -13.16
CA GLY A 59 -10.62 -13.66 -12.80
C GLY A 59 -11.55 -13.72 -11.58
N PHE A 60 -11.34 -12.88 -10.59
CA PHE A 60 -12.21 -12.73 -9.42
C PHE A 60 -13.48 -11.89 -9.66
N GLY A 61 -13.77 -11.51 -10.89
CA GLY A 61 -15.04 -10.89 -11.25
C GLY A 61 -15.00 -9.37 -11.44
N VAL A 62 -13.83 -8.72 -11.33
CA VAL A 62 -13.72 -7.27 -11.54
C VAL A 62 -13.94 -6.90 -13.00
N THR A 63 -14.89 -6.02 -13.24
CA THR A 63 -15.21 -5.48 -14.58
C THR A 63 -14.71 -4.05 -14.76
N LEU A 64 -14.43 -3.34 -13.67
CA LEU A 64 -14.00 -1.94 -13.68
C LEU A 64 -12.56 -1.81 -14.17
N GLY A 65 -12.34 -0.84 -15.05
CA GLY A 65 -11.04 -0.55 -15.62
C GLY A 65 -10.32 0.63 -14.95
N PRO A 66 -9.18 1.05 -15.53
CA PRO A 66 -8.42 2.20 -15.02
C PRO A 66 -9.22 3.51 -14.95
N GLU A 67 -10.17 3.72 -15.86
CA GLU A 67 -10.97 4.93 -15.88
C GLU A 67 -11.88 5.04 -14.66
N GLU A 68 -12.64 3.98 -14.36
CA GLU A 68 -13.51 3.92 -13.18
C GLU A 68 -12.72 4.05 -11.89
N ALA A 69 -11.54 3.42 -11.82
CA ALA A 69 -10.63 3.52 -10.67
C ALA A 69 -10.20 4.97 -10.41
N LEU A 70 -9.80 5.70 -11.45
CA LEU A 70 -9.38 7.10 -11.35
C LEU A 70 -10.55 8.04 -11.02
N ARG A 71 -11.72 7.81 -11.59
CA ARG A 71 -12.95 8.55 -11.26
C ARG A 71 -13.34 8.35 -9.81
N PHE A 72 -13.32 7.10 -9.33
CA PHE A 72 -13.60 6.78 -7.94
C PHE A 72 -12.62 7.46 -6.98
N ALA A 73 -11.31 7.38 -7.25
CA ALA A 73 -10.30 8.03 -6.43
C ALA A 73 -10.46 9.55 -6.36
N ARG A 74 -10.99 10.17 -7.42
CA ARG A 74 -11.35 11.60 -7.49
C ARG A 74 -12.66 11.94 -6.78
N GLY A 75 -13.33 10.96 -6.14
CA GLY A 75 -14.56 11.14 -5.38
C GLY A 75 -15.84 11.08 -6.22
N GLU A 76 -15.78 10.62 -7.48
CA GLU A 76 -16.97 10.37 -8.27
C GLU A 76 -17.67 9.07 -7.81
N GLU A 77 -18.99 9.01 -7.93
CA GLU A 77 -19.73 7.77 -7.73
C GLU A 77 -19.51 6.84 -8.92
N VAL A 78 -19.20 5.59 -8.65
CA VAL A 78 -19.13 4.51 -9.64
C VAL A 78 -20.03 3.34 -9.24
N THR A 79 -20.33 2.47 -10.19
CA THR A 79 -21.04 1.22 -9.91
C THR A 79 -20.02 0.09 -9.81
N ALA A 80 -19.92 -0.56 -8.65
CA ALA A 80 -19.05 -1.71 -8.43
C ALA A 80 -19.44 -2.89 -9.33
N SER A 81 -18.58 -3.89 -9.44
CA SER A 81 -18.74 -5.00 -10.39
C SER A 81 -20.04 -5.81 -10.19
N HIS A 82 -20.55 -5.90 -8.96
CA HIS A 82 -21.84 -6.54 -8.64
C HIS A 82 -23.02 -5.55 -8.49
N GLY A 83 -22.87 -4.33 -8.98
CA GLY A 83 -23.98 -3.37 -9.10
C GLY A 83 -24.19 -2.42 -7.92
N LEU A 84 -23.42 -2.55 -6.83
CA LEU A 84 -23.48 -1.62 -5.71
C LEU A 84 -22.90 -0.24 -6.10
N LYS A 85 -23.50 0.82 -5.59
CA LYS A 85 -22.95 2.18 -5.73
C LYS A 85 -21.81 2.37 -4.73
N ALA A 86 -20.70 2.88 -5.23
CA ALA A 86 -19.50 3.16 -4.46
C ALA A 86 -19.06 4.61 -4.66
N LYS A 87 -18.68 5.27 -3.57
CA LYS A 87 -18.16 6.63 -3.57
C LYS A 87 -17.28 6.83 -2.35
N LEU A 88 -16.15 7.54 -2.52
CA LEU A 88 -15.36 8.02 -1.38
C LEU A 88 -16.02 9.24 -0.73
N ASP A 89 -16.01 9.31 0.60
CA ASP A 89 -16.47 10.51 1.34
C ASP A 89 -15.60 11.72 1.02
N ARG A 90 -14.31 11.50 0.78
CA ARG A 90 -13.32 12.50 0.37
C ARG A 90 -12.43 11.94 -0.74
N PRO A 91 -12.17 12.71 -1.82
CA PRO A 91 -11.21 12.31 -2.85
C PRO A 91 -9.84 11.96 -2.27
N LEU A 92 -9.11 11.10 -2.95
CA LEU A 92 -7.67 10.94 -2.75
C LEU A 92 -6.93 12.09 -3.46
N ASP A 93 -5.71 12.37 -3.00
CA ASP A 93 -4.83 13.36 -3.65
C ASP A 93 -4.02 12.75 -4.78
N PHE A 94 -3.77 11.43 -4.73
CA PHE A 94 -3.06 10.70 -5.79
C PHE A 94 -3.44 9.22 -5.82
N LEU A 95 -3.16 8.57 -6.97
CA LEU A 95 -3.38 7.14 -7.17
C LEU A 95 -2.31 6.55 -8.08
N VAL A 96 -1.86 5.32 -7.74
CA VAL A 96 -1.12 4.42 -8.63
C VAL A 96 -1.99 3.21 -8.93
N ILE A 97 -2.32 2.98 -10.20
CA ILE A 97 -2.89 1.72 -10.64
C ILE A 97 -1.73 0.78 -10.93
N ALA A 98 -1.70 -0.35 -10.21
CA ALA A 98 -0.57 -1.28 -10.18
C ALA A 98 -0.99 -2.70 -10.60
N ASP A 99 -1.67 -2.82 -11.75
CA ASP A 99 -2.05 -4.13 -12.28
C ASP A 99 -0.83 -5.06 -12.43
N HIS A 100 -0.98 -6.35 -12.16
CA HIS A 100 0.08 -7.34 -12.29
C HIS A 100 0.71 -7.33 -13.70
N SER A 101 2.03 -7.21 -13.78
CA SER A 101 2.78 -7.25 -15.04
C SER A 101 2.79 -8.65 -15.65
N GLY A 102 2.86 -9.67 -14.80
CA GLY A 102 2.77 -11.06 -15.21
C GLY A 102 1.36 -11.41 -15.72
N GLY A 103 1.25 -11.66 -17.02
CA GLY A 103 -0.05 -11.99 -17.62
C GLY A 103 -1.03 -10.82 -17.69
N LEU A 104 -0.55 -9.57 -17.81
CA LEU A 104 -1.38 -8.37 -17.92
C LEU A 104 -2.49 -8.53 -18.96
N GLY A 105 -3.77 -8.50 -18.54
CA GLY A 105 -4.96 -8.69 -19.35
C GLY A 105 -5.18 -10.10 -19.90
N ALA A 106 -4.37 -11.10 -19.52
CA ALA A 106 -4.44 -12.44 -20.10
C ALA A 106 -5.75 -13.18 -19.77
N THR A 107 -6.25 -13.04 -18.54
CA THR A 107 -7.51 -13.67 -18.11
C THR A 107 -8.70 -13.06 -18.85
N LYS A 108 -8.71 -11.75 -19.02
CA LYS A 108 -9.73 -11.06 -19.80
C LYS A 108 -9.68 -11.50 -21.26
N ALA A 109 -8.49 -11.58 -21.86
CA ALA A 109 -8.31 -12.04 -23.22
C ALA A 109 -8.71 -13.51 -23.41
N LEU A 110 -8.52 -14.36 -22.39
CA LEU A 110 -9.00 -15.74 -22.41
C LEU A 110 -10.53 -15.80 -22.35
N TYR A 111 -11.15 -15.04 -21.46
CA TYR A 111 -12.61 -14.94 -21.32
C TYR A 111 -13.29 -14.46 -22.60
N GLU A 112 -12.74 -13.41 -23.25
CA GLU A 112 -13.29 -12.82 -24.47
C GLU A 112 -12.97 -13.64 -25.74
N ALA A 113 -12.08 -14.62 -25.66
CA ALA A 113 -11.67 -15.41 -26.83
C ALA A 113 -12.82 -16.28 -27.36
N PRO A 114 -13.03 -16.35 -28.68
CA PRO A 114 -13.99 -17.31 -29.24
C PRO A 114 -13.59 -18.75 -28.86
N ARG A 115 -14.48 -19.45 -28.16
CA ARG A 115 -14.25 -20.83 -27.64
C ARG A 115 -13.62 -21.77 -28.67
N MET A 116 -14.09 -21.70 -29.93
CA MET A 116 -13.63 -22.54 -31.05
C MET A 116 -12.15 -22.29 -31.44
N LEU A 117 -11.54 -21.19 -31.01
CA LEU A 117 -10.13 -20.87 -31.28
C LEU A 117 -9.18 -21.33 -30.16
N ILE A 118 -9.70 -21.75 -29.03
CA ILE A 118 -8.91 -22.24 -27.90
C ILE A 118 -8.56 -23.71 -28.15
N ARG A 119 -7.26 -24.02 -28.28
CA ARG A 119 -6.77 -25.38 -28.60
C ARG A 119 -6.18 -26.12 -27.39
N ASP A 120 -5.75 -25.39 -26.37
CA ASP A 120 -5.20 -25.96 -25.15
C ASP A 120 -6.34 -26.40 -24.25
N GLU A 121 -6.31 -27.64 -23.78
CA GLU A 121 -7.39 -28.23 -22.96
C GLU A 121 -7.57 -27.55 -21.61
N THR A 122 -6.48 -27.11 -20.98
CA THR A 122 -6.52 -26.39 -19.69
C THR A 122 -7.15 -25.02 -19.89
N LEU A 123 -6.73 -24.28 -20.91
CA LEU A 123 -7.29 -22.96 -21.23
C LEU A 123 -8.75 -23.06 -21.64
N LEU A 124 -9.13 -24.09 -22.41
CA LEU A 124 -10.53 -24.33 -22.81
C LEU A 124 -11.39 -24.61 -21.58
N ARG A 125 -10.92 -25.44 -20.67
CA ARG A 125 -11.60 -25.74 -19.40
C ARG A 125 -11.76 -24.48 -18.55
N TRP A 126 -10.70 -23.68 -18.36
CA TRP A 126 -10.79 -22.43 -17.62
C TRP A 126 -11.74 -21.42 -18.28
N HIS A 127 -11.70 -21.31 -19.61
CA HIS A 127 -12.65 -20.48 -20.37
C HIS A 127 -14.10 -20.89 -20.10
N ASP A 128 -14.40 -22.20 -20.19
CA ASP A 128 -15.75 -22.72 -19.96
C ASP A 128 -16.20 -22.48 -18.50
N MET A 129 -15.33 -22.74 -17.52
CA MET A 129 -15.60 -22.46 -16.11
C MET A 129 -15.87 -20.96 -15.84
N MET A 130 -15.14 -20.06 -16.50
CA MET A 130 -15.34 -18.61 -16.34
C MET A 130 -16.70 -18.14 -16.87
N HIS A 131 -17.34 -18.89 -17.78
CA HIS A 131 -18.65 -18.57 -18.35
C HIS A 131 -19.80 -19.34 -17.67
N GLU A 132 -19.50 -20.33 -16.83
CA GLU A 132 -20.49 -21.19 -16.19
C GLU A 132 -21.18 -20.51 -15.01
N SER A 133 -20.39 -20.02 -14.05
CA SER A 133 -20.88 -19.36 -12.83
C SER A 133 -19.76 -18.59 -12.13
N ASP A 134 -20.10 -17.70 -11.20
CA ASP A 134 -19.11 -16.97 -10.37
C ASP A 134 -18.26 -17.94 -9.52
N GLU A 135 -18.88 -19.02 -9.00
CA GLU A 135 -18.15 -20.03 -8.22
C GLU A 135 -17.13 -20.78 -9.11
N ALA A 136 -17.53 -21.20 -10.30
CA ALA A 136 -16.64 -21.87 -11.25
C ALA A 136 -15.53 -20.93 -11.74
N ARG A 137 -15.85 -19.65 -11.94
CA ARG A 137 -14.89 -18.59 -12.28
C ARG A 137 -13.83 -18.40 -11.18
N LEU A 138 -14.26 -18.30 -9.92
CA LEU A 138 -13.35 -18.25 -8.77
C LEU A 138 -12.42 -19.47 -8.71
N LYS A 139 -12.95 -20.67 -8.97
CA LYS A 139 -12.16 -21.89 -9.01
C LYS A 139 -11.14 -21.88 -10.16
N ALA A 140 -11.53 -21.49 -11.36
CA ALA A 140 -10.62 -21.36 -12.50
C ALA A 140 -9.49 -20.37 -12.22
N THR A 141 -9.81 -19.23 -11.58
CA THR A 141 -8.84 -18.21 -11.18
C THR A 141 -7.88 -18.73 -10.12
N SER A 142 -8.39 -19.49 -9.14
CA SER A 142 -7.56 -20.10 -8.10
C SER A 142 -6.58 -21.12 -8.69
N GLU A 143 -7.03 -21.94 -9.64
CA GLU A 143 -6.17 -22.90 -10.36
C GLU A 143 -5.10 -22.18 -11.20
N LEU A 144 -5.44 -21.06 -11.83
CA LEU A 144 -4.51 -20.24 -12.59
C LEU A 144 -3.42 -19.65 -11.67
N ILE A 145 -3.78 -19.06 -10.52
CA ILE A 145 -2.84 -18.53 -9.53
C ILE A 145 -1.91 -19.63 -9.00
N ASP A 146 -2.47 -20.81 -8.71
CA ASP A 146 -1.69 -21.98 -8.30
C ASP A 146 -0.69 -22.40 -9.39
N ALA A 147 -1.11 -22.40 -10.65
CA ALA A 147 -0.25 -22.72 -11.79
C ALA A 147 0.87 -21.68 -11.98
N VAL A 148 0.61 -20.39 -11.70
CA VAL A 148 1.65 -19.34 -11.65
C VAL A 148 2.68 -19.67 -10.56
N GLY A 149 2.22 -19.94 -9.34
CA GLY A 149 3.10 -20.27 -8.21
C GLY A 149 3.95 -21.52 -8.40
N ARG A 150 3.43 -22.50 -9.16
CA ARG A 150 4.15 -23.76 -9.49
C ARG A 150 4.97 -23.67 -10.78
N GLY A 151 4.86 -22.63 -11.57
CA GLY A 151 5.51 -22.54 -12.87
C GLY A 151 4.93 -23.51 -13.92
N THR A 152 3.63 -23.80 -13.86
CA THR A 152 2.96 -24.82 -14.70
C THR A 152 1.90 -24.23 -15.64
N LEU A 153 1.93 -22.92 -15.88
CA LEU A 153 1.02 -22.29 -16.84
C LEU A 153 1.14 -22.90 -18.26
N PRO A 154 0.03 -23.04 -18.98
CA PRO A 154 0.04 -23.50 -20.37
C PRO A 154 0.95 -22.65 -21.25
N LYS A 155 1.80 -23.30 -22.05
CA LYS A 155 2.76 -22.62 -22.95
C LYS A 155 2.10 -21.64 -23.94
N THR A 156 0.89 -21.91 -24.33
CA THR A 156 0.09 -21.04 -25.20
C THR A 156 -0.29 -19.73 -24.53
N LEU A 157 -0.51 -19.72 -23.21
CA LEU A 157 -0.80 -18.53 -22.43
C LEU A 157 0.46 -17.68 -22.22
N ILE A 158 1.62 -18.33 -22.04
CA ILE A 158 2.90 -17.68 -21.78
C ILE A 158 3.77 -17.52 -23.04
N ASN A 159 3.19 -17.57 -24.26
CA ASN A 159 3.93 -17.30 -25.51
C ASN A 159 4.48 -15.85 -25.51
N PRO A 160 5.82 -15.66 -25.55
CA PRO A 160 6.42 -14.33 -25.30
C PRO A 160 6.00 -13.27 -26.33
N GLU A 161 5.87 -13.65 -27.61
CA GLU A 161 5.51 -12.68 -28.66
C GLU A 161 4.06 -12.21 -28.50
N ARG A 162 3.14 -13.15 -28.25
CA ARG A 162 1.73 -12.85 -28.02
C ARG A 162 1.53 -12.01 -26.77
N GLN A 163 2.20 -12.37 -25.67
CA GLN A 163 2.17 -11.60 -24.43
C GLN A 163 2.67 -10.19 -24.66
N ARG A 164 3.84 -10.02 -25.28
CA ARG A 164 4.42 -8.70 -25.54
C ARG A 164 3.47 -7.79 -26.31
N LYS A 165 2.81 -8.31 -27.38
CA LYS A 165 1.83 -7.53 -28.15
C LYS A 165 0.61 -7.14 -27.31
N ASN A 166 0.08 -8.05 -26.52
CA ASN A 166 -1.05 -7.79 -25.65
C ASN A 166 -0.69 -6.77 -24.56
N THR A 167 0.42 -6.99 -23.85
CA THR A 167 0.95 -6.06 -22.84
C THR A 167 1.15 -4.67 -23.41
N ALA A 168 1.74 -4.54 -24.61
CA ALA A 168 1.96 -3.24 -25.24
C ALA A 168 0.64 -2.49 -25.51
N LYS A 169 -0.38 -3.19 -26.00
CA LYS A 169 -1.71 -2.60 -26.24
C LYS A 169 -2.35 -2.11 -24.95
N ILE A 170 -2.35 -2.95 -23.91
CA ILE A 170 -2.97 -2.63 -22.63
C ILE A 170 -2.19 -1.52 -21.91
N TRP A 171 -0.84 -1.59 -21.92
CA TRP A 171 0.02 -0.58 -21.32
C TRP A 171 -0.18 0.80 -21.95
N THR A 172 -0.22 0.89 -23.28
CA THR A 172 -0.51 2.15 -23.98
C THR A 172 -1.90 2.70 -23.61
N GLY A 173 -2.91 1.83 -23.49
CA GLY A 173 -4.24 2.22 -23.01
C GLY A 173 -4.23 2.72 -21.58
N HIS A 174 -3.53 2.02 -20.69
CA HIS A 174 -3.34 2.38 -19.30
C HIS A 174 -2.66 3.75 -19.14
N THR A 175 -1.49 3.93 -19.76
CA THR A 175 -0.74 5.20 -19.68
C THR A 175 -1.52 6.38 -20.26
N THR A 176 -2.28 6.15 -21.34
CA THR A 176 -3.16 7.18 -21.93
C THR A 176 -4.27 7.59 -20.97
N THR A 177 -4.89 6.62 -20.27
CA THR A 177 -5.94 6.91 -19.30
C THR A 177 -5.38 7.63 -18.09
N VAL A 178 -4.28 7.13 -17.50
CA VAL A 178 -3.61 7.76 -16.36
C VAL A 178 -3.18 9.20 -16.68
N GLU A 179 -2.62 9.45 -17.89
CA GLU A 179 -2.24 10.80 -18.31
C GLU A 179 -3.45 11.73 -18.41
N ARG A 180 -4.57 11.24 -18.94
CA ARG A 180 -5.81 12.01 -19.08
C ARG A 180 -6.38 12.46 -17.73
N TYR A 181 -6.21 11.66 -16.67
CA TYR A 181 -6.73 11.95 -15.33
C TYR A 181 -5.74 12.68 -14.42
N ASN A 182 -4.47 12.83 -14.82
CA ASN A 182 -3.49 13.61 -14.07
C ASN A 182 -3.83 15.11 -14.15
N GLU A 183 -4.06 15.74 -13.01
CA GLU A 183 -4.40 17.17 -12.88
C GLU A 183 -3.49 17.80 -11.82
N PRO A 184 -2.28 18.28 -12.21
CA PRO A 184 -1.30 18.83 -11.29
C PRO A 184 -1.87 19.93 -10.38
N GLY A 185 -1.54 19.86 -9.09
CA GLY A 185 -2.08 20.74 -8.05
C GLY A 185 -3.42 20.28 -7.45
N LYS A 186 -4.06 19.26 -8.00
CA LYS A 186 -5.39 18.83 -7.58
C LYS A 186 -5.49 17.32 -7.38
N PHE A 187 -5.12 16.53 -8.38
CA PHE A 187 -5.08 15.07 -8.33
C PHE A 187 -3.91 14.54 -9.17
N THR A 188 -3.02 13.79 -8.56
CA THR A 188 -1.88 13.20 -9.26
C THR A 188 -2.14 11.73 -9.58
N ALA A 189 -2.18 11.39 -10.87
CA ALA A 189 -2.26 10.01 -11.35
C ALA A 189 -0.88 9.53 -11.80
N PHE A 190 -0.37 8.46 -11.19
CA PHE A 190 0.95 7.89 -11.50
C PHE A 190 0.85 6.70 -12.43
N MET A 191 1.81 6.56 -13.33
CA MET A 191 2.07 5.32 -14.06
C MET A 191 2.67 4.30 -13.09
N GLY A 192 2.19 3.06 -13.15
CA GLY A 192 2.69 1.98 -12.31
C GLY A 192 2.26 0.61 -12.80
N PHE A 193 2.89 -0.40 -12.25
CA PHE A 193 2.52 -1.81 -12.42
C PHE A 193 3.02 -2.61 -11.22
N GLU A 194 2.51 -3.80 -11.01
CA GLU A 194 3.03 -4.70 -9.99
C GLU A 194 3.92 -5.78 -10.62
N TYR A 195 5.18 -5.81 -10.18
CA TYR A 195 6.10 -6.91 -10.40
C TYR A 195 5.75 -8.09 -9.49
N THR A 196 5.39 -9.22 -10.10
CA THR A 196 4.72 -10.34 -9.42
C THR A 196 5.64 -11.56 -9.33
N LEU A 197 6.69 -11.49 -8.53
CA LEU A 197 7.54 -12.63 -8.24
C LEU A 197 6.97 -13.45 -7.08
N MET A 198 6.60 -14.72 -7.32
CA MET A 198 5.93 -15.58 -6.34
C MET A 198 6.50 -17.01 -6.33
N PRO A 199 7.77 -17.23 -5.97
CA PRO A 199 8.37 -18.56 -5.96
C PRO A 199 7.64 -19.46 -4.95
N ARG A 200 7.05 -20.56 -5.42
CA ARG A 200 6.34 -21.55 -4.58
C ARG A 200 5.23 -20.95 -3.71
N GLY A 201 4.59 -19.87 -4.18
CA GLY A 201 3.55 -19.15 -3.45
C GLY A 201 4.05 -18.17 -2.39
N ASP A 202 5.35 -17.98 -2.23
CA ASP A 202 5.97 -17.00 -1.33
C ASP A 202 5.97 -15.61 -1.98
N ASN A 203 5.37 -14.63 -1.33
CA ASN A 203 5.18 -13.29 -1.92
C ASN A 203 6.46 -12.47 -1.93
N LEU A 204 6.96 -12.17 -3.12
CA LEU A 204 8.09 -11.24 -3.34
C LEU A 204 7.68 -10.13 -4.32
N HIS A 205 6.44 -9.68 -4.25
CA HIS A 205 5.88 -8.66 -5.13
C HIS A 205 6.40 -7.25 -4.82
N ARG A 206 6.42 -6.37 -5.83
CA ARG A 206 6.74 -4.94 -5.72
C ARG A 206 5.81 -4.12 -6.59
N VAL A 207 5.22 -3.09 -6.03
CA VAL A 207 4.67 -2.01 -6.87
C VAL A 207 5.83 -1.25 -7.49
N VAL A 208 5.81 -1.07 -8.80
CA VAL A 208 6.77 -0.26 -9.55
C VAL A 208 6.08 1.02 -9.98
N MET A 209 6.63 2.16 -9.58
CA MET A 209 6.03 3.47 -9.78
C MET A 209 6.98 4.39 -10.54
N PHE A 210 6.49 5.05 -11.58
CA PHE A 210 7.24 6.00 -12.40
C PHE A 210 7.02 7.44 -11.90
N ARG A 211 8.10 8.23 -11.83
CA ARG A 211 8.03 9.67 -11.58
C ARG A 211 7.45 10.43 -12.77
N ASP A 212 7.68 9.90 -13.94
CA ASP A 212 7.47 10.57 -15.22
C ASP A 212 6.08 10.25 -15.81
N GLY A 213 5.69 11.01 -16.81
CA GLY A 213 4.45 10.82 -17.55
C GLY A 213 4.55 9.78 -18.67
N LYS A 214 3.49 9.72 -19.48
CA LYS A 214 3.34 8.82 -20.62
C LYS A 214 4.51 8.87 -21.60
N ASP A 215 5.08 10.04 -21.82
CA ASP A 215 6.18 10.30 -22.76
C ASP A 215 7.41 9.42 -22.52
N LYS A 216 7.67 9.08 -21.24
CA LYS A 216 8.77 8.19 -20.86
C LYS A 216 8.29 6.79 -20.51
N ALA A 217 7.15 6.63 -19.82
CA ALA A 217 6.63 5.34 -19.43
C ALA A 217 6.32 4.42 -20.65
N ASP A 218 5.88 4.98 -21.77
CA ASP A 218 5.62 4.22 -23.01
C ASP A 218 6.89 3.69 -23.71
N LYS A 219 8.07 4.13 -23.29
CA LYS A 219 9.33 3.64 -23.88
C LYS A 219 9.72 2.25 -23.38
N VAL A 220 9.04 1.78 -22.36
CA VAL A 220 9.23 0.45 -21.77
C VAL A 220 7.89 -0.25 -21.60
N LEU A 221 7.92 -1.57 -21.47
CA LEU A 221 6.76 -2.36 -21.05
C LEU A 221 6.93 -2.76 -19.58
N PRO A 222 5.83 -2.99 -18.84
CA PRO A 222 5.90 -3.60 -17.51
C PRO A 222 6.76 -4.87 -17.52
N TYR A 223 7.66 -4.95 -16.55
CA TYR A 223 8.59 -6.09 -16.46
C TYR A 223 7.91 -7.29 -15.81
N ASP A 224 7.78 -8.38 -16.58
CA ASP A 224 7.28 -9.66 -16.12
C ASP A 224 8.47 -10.55 -15.69
N PRO A 225 8.55 -11.02 -14.42
CA PRO A 225 9.61 -11.92 -13.97
C PRO A 225 9.55 -13.30 -14.63
N GLY A 226 8.44 -13.63 -15.32
CA GLY A 226 8.17 -14.98 -15.80
C GLY A 226 7.85 -15.93 -14.65
N GLN A 227 8.09 -17.22 -14.88
CA GLN A 227 7.89 -18.27 -13.87
C GLN A 227 9.23 -18.78 -13.32
N GLY A 228 9.27 -19.04 -12.01
CA GLY A 228 10.43 -19.63 -11.35
C GLY A 228 11.17 -18.71 -10.38
N ASP A 229 12.41 -19.07 -10.06
CA ASP A 229 13.25 -18.41 -9.05
C ASP A 229 14.08 -17.25 -9.67
N THR A 230 13.41 -16.32 -10.37
CA THR A 230 14.06 -15.14 -10.93
C THR A 230 14.60 -14.24 -9.81
N PRO A 231 15.90 -13.87 -9.79
CA PRO A 231 16.42 -12.96 -8.78
C PRO A 231 15.78 -11.57 -8.88
N VAL A 232 15.40 -10.99 -7.75
CA VAL A 232 14.81 -9.63 -7.69
C VAL A 232 15.74 -8.55 -8.29
N SER A 233 17.04 -8.80 -8.33
CA SER A 233 18.01 -7.91 -8.97
C SER A 233 17.79 -7.68 -10.46
N GLN A 234 17.07 -8.59 -11.15
CA GLN A 234 16.70 -8.36 -12.56
C GLN A 234 15.63 -7.27 -12.70
N LEU A 235 14.75 -7.09 -11.71
CA LEU A 235 13.89 -5.91 -11.66
C LEU A 235 14.74 -4.63 -11.56
N TRP A 236 15.76 -4.63 -10.73
CA TRP A 236 16.66 -3.47 -10.62
C TRP A 236 17.47 -3.23 -11.91
N ASP A 237 17.84 -4.28 -12.65
CA ASP A 237 18.46 -4.14 -13.98
C ASP A 237 17.51 -3.45 -14.97
N TYR A 238 16.23 -3.81 -14.95
CA TYR A 238 15.19 -3.14 -15.74
C TYR A 238 15.03 -1.66 -15.34
N MET A 239 15.02 -1.37 -14.05
CA MET A 239 14.89 0.01 -13.53
C MET A 239 16.10 0.86 -13.92
N ASP A 240 17.34 0.33 -13.78
CA ASP A 240 18.57 1.00 -14.23
C ASP A 240 18.54 1.27 -15.74
N ALA A 241 18.06 0.30 -16.55
CA ALA A 241 17.95 0.45 -18.00
C ALA A 241 16.93 1.53 -18.39
N TYR A 242 15.78 1.59 -17.71
CA TYR A 242 14.78 2.66 -17.88
C TYR A 242 15.38 4.03 -17.58
N GLU A 243 16.01 4.21 -16.42
CA GLU A 243 16.61 5.50 -16.04
C GLU A 243 17.69 5.93 -17.03
N LYS A 244 18.56 5.00 -17.43
CA LYS A 244 19.64 5.26 -18.39
C LYS A 244 19.12 5.64 -19.77
N SER A 245 18.10 4.96 -20.29
CA SER A 245 17.61 5.15 -21.66
C SER A 245 16.66 6.34 -21.82
N THR A 246 15.93 6.70 -20.76
CA THR A 246 14.88 7.73 -20.82
C THR A 246 15.23 9.01 -20.07
N GLY A 247 16.21 8.96 -19.17
CA GLY A 247 16.46 10.01 -18.17
C GLY A 247 15.31 10.16 -17.15
N GLY A 248 14.41 9.18 -17.08
CA GLY A 248 13.32 9.13 -16.11
C GLY A 248 13.77 8.67 -14.73
N LYS A 249 12.80 8.55 -13.79
CA LYS A 249 13.00 8.01 -12.45
C LYS A 249 11.92 7.01 -12.11
N ILE A 250 12.30 5.96 -11.38
CA ILE A 250 11.44 4.85 -11.05
C ILE A 250 11.80 4.29 -9.67
N LEU A 251 10.83 3.83 -8.91
CA LEU A 251 11.06 3.15 -7.63
C LEU A 251 10.22 1.87 -7.52
N ALA A 252 10.63 0.97 -6.64
CA ALA A 252 9.90 -0.24 -6.32
C ALA A 252 9.53 -0.29 -4.83
N ILE A 253 8.32 -0.78 -4.51
CA ILE A 253 7.77 -0.84 -3.17
C ILE A 253 7.43 -2.29 -2.83
N PRO A 254 8.27 -3.00 -2.07
CA PRO A 254 7.92 -4.31 -1.52
C PRO A 254 6.66 -4.26 -0.68
N HIS A 255 5.80 -5.28 -0.81
CA HIS A 255 4.57 -5.36 -0.05
C HIS A 255 4.23 -6.81 0.33
N ASN A 256 3.26 -6.99 1.23
CA ASN A 256 2.88 -8.28 1.78
C ASN A 256 4.07 -9.14 2.21
N SER A 257 5.02 -8.52 2.86
CA SER A 257 6.16 -9.23 3.43
C SER A 257 5.71 -10.30 4.44
N ASN A 258 4.57 -10.08 5.10
CA ASN A 258 3.92 -11.00 6.03
C ASN A 258 3.41 -12.33 5.39
N VAL A 259 3.55 -12.53 4.09
CA VAL A 259 3.25 -13.80 3.40
C VAL A 259 4.39 -14.24 2.47
N SER A 260 5.62 -13.79 2.76
CA SER A 260 6.83 -14.15 2.01
C SER A 260 7.58 -15.37 2.55
N ASN A 261 7.12 -15.97 3.65
CA ASN A 261 7.83 -17.05 4.36
C ASN A 261 9.30 -16.70 4.68
N GLY A 262 9.52 -15.44 5.08
CA GLY A 262 10.81 -14.95 5.53
C GLY A 262 11.75 -14.42 4.44
N LEU A 263 11.36 -14.53 3.17
CA LEU A 263 12.22 -14.19 2.03
C LEU A 263 12.31 -12.69 1.72
N MET A 264 11.36 -11.88 2.21
CA MET A 264 11.34 -10.45 1.87
C MET A 264 12.55 -9.70 2.46
N PHE A 265 12.94 -9.99 3.71
CA PHE A 265 13.98 -9.26 4.43
C PHE A 265 15.09 -10.20 4.94
N GLU A 266 15.74 -10.91 4.02
CA GLU A 266 16.81 -11.85 4.35
C GLU A 266 18.09 -11.14 4.85
N MET A 267 18.84 -11.83 5.71
CA MET A 267 20.17 -11.40 6.19
C MET A 267 21.32 -11.81 5.26
N VAL A 268 20.97 -12.56 4.21
CA VAL A 268 21.91 -13.09 3.22
C VAL A 268 21.69 -12.43 1.86
N GLY A 269 22.69 -12.51 1.01
CA GLY A 269 22.61 -12.08 -0.39
C GLY A 269 22.01 -13.16 -1.30
N PRO A 270 21.92 -12.88 -2.60
CA PRO A 270 21.35 -13.79 -3.59
C PRO A 270 21.95 -15.21 -3.50
N GLY A 271 21.08 -16.21 -3.61
CA GLY A 271 21.49 -17.62 -3.54
C GLY A 271 22.00 -18.06 -2.17
N GLY A 272 21.70 -17.34 -1.08
CA GLY A 272 22.12 -17.67 0.28
C GLY A 272 23.58 -17.26 0.59
N GLY A 273 24.25 -16.56 -0.32
CA GLY A 273 25.60 -16.05 -0.13
C GLY A 273 25.66 -14.88 0.87
N ALA A 274 26.87 -14.33 1.12
CA ALA A 274 27.03 -13.18 1.99
C ALA A 274 26.36 -11.93 1.39
N MET A 275 25.68 -11.13 2.22
CA MET A 275 25.17 -9.80 1.85
C MET A 275 26.37 -8.89 1.54
N THR A 276 26.48 -8.42 0.30
CA THR A 276 27.55 -7.52 -0.12
C THR A 276 27.12 -6.05 -0.04
N ALA A 277 28.07 -5.14 0.17
CA ALA A 277 27.80 -3.70 0.15
C ALA A 277 27.23 -3.22 -1.20
N ALA A 278 27.64 -3.84 -2.32
CA ALA A 278 27.12 -3.50 -3.65
C ALA A 278 25.64 -3.87 -3.79
N TYR A 279 25.27 -5.09 -3.40
CA TYR A 279 23.88 -5.53 -3.41
C TYR A 279 22.99 -4.69 -2.47
N ALA A 280 23.48 -4.44 -1.25
CA ALA A 280 22.78 -3.62 -0.26
C ALA A 280 22.53 -2.18 -0.76
N ARG A 281 23.54 -1.53 -1.39
CA ARG A 281 23.38 -0.20 -2.00
C ARG A 281 22.33 -0.20 -3.11
N ARG A 282 22.36 -1.20 -3.96
CA ARG A 282 21.45 -1.31 -5.09
C ARG A 282 20.02 -1.48 -4.62
N ARG A 283 19.80 -2.35 -3.63
CA ARG A 283 18.49 -2.51 -3.00
C ARG A 283 17.97 -1.21 -2.39
N ALA A 284 18.78 -0.54 -1.58
CA ALA A 284 18.41 0.71 -0.93
C ALA A 284 18.08 1.85 -1.92
N ALA A 285 18.71 1.84 -3.11
CA ALA A 285 18.46 2.82 -4.15
C ALA A 285 17.11 2.60 -4.87
N HIS A 286 16.76 1.34 -5.15
CA HIS A 286 15.55 0.99 -5.90
C HIS A 286 14.33 0.73 -5.03
N GLU A 287 14.52 0.25 -3.78
CA GLU A 287 13.47 -0.06 -2.83
C GLU A 287 13.53 0.88 -1.60
N PRO A 288 13.23 2.19 -1.75
CA PRO A 288 13.32 3.15 -0.65
C PRO A 288 12.20 3.03 0.37
N LEU A 289 11.09 2.41 0.00
CA LEU A 289 9.86 2.31 0.77
C LEU A 289 9.47 0.84 0.99
N VAL A 290 8.54 0.63 1.93
CA VAL A 290 7.80 -0.62 2.12
C VAL A 290 6.35 -0.30 2.42
N GLU A 291 5.44 -1.08 1.86
CA GLU A 291 4.04 -1.09 2.23
C GLU A 291 3.87 -1.93 3.49
N VAL A 292 3.61 -1.26 4.62
CA VAL A 292 3.58 -1.90 5.94
C VAL A 292 2.19 -2.42 6.31
N THR A 293 1.14 -1.86 5.71
CA THR A 293 -0.25 -2.22 6.01
C THR A 293 -1.12 -2.13 4.75
N GLN A 294 -2.03 -3.09 4.60
CA GLN A 294 -3.00 -3.15 3.52
C GLN A 294 -4.13 -4.16 3.83
N ILE A 295 -5.03 -4.44 2.90
CA ILE A 295 -6.16 -5.37 3.08
C ILE A 295 -5.69 -6.76 3.56
N LYS A 296 -4.56 -7.30 3.09
CA LYS A 296 -4.00 -8.59 3.48
C LYS A 296 -3.18 -8.52 4.78
N GLY A 297 -3.57 -7.65 5.71
CA GLY A 297 -3.00 -7.55 7.06
C GLY A 297 -1.90 -6.50 7.21
N ASP A 298 -1.31 -6.49 8.39
CA ASP A 298 -0.29 -5.54 8.80
C ASP A 298 1.05 -6.26 8.99
N SER A 299 2.12 -5.64 8.53
CA SER A 299 3.48 -6.16 8.57
C SER A 299 4.41 -5.32 9.47
N GLU A 300 3.87 -4.41 10.31
CA GLU A 300 4.70 -3.58 11.18
C GLU A 300 5.46 -4.44 12.20
N ALA A 301 4.75 -5.21 13.02
CA ALA A 301 5.33 -6.05 14.06
C ALA A 301 4.52 -7.34 14.27
N HIS A 302 5.12 -8.33 14.89
CA HIS A 302 4.47 -9.59 15.27
C HIS A 302 4.67 -9.88 16.75
N PRO A 303 3.64 -10.36 17.50
CA PRO A 303 3.77 -10.64 18.94
C PRO A 303 4.91 -11.60 19.29
N PHE A 304 5.22 -12.56 18.43
CA PHE A 304 6.35 -13.47 18.60
C PHE A 304 7.71 -12.75 18.58
N LEU A 305 7.87 -11.70 17.77
CA LEU A 305 9.10 -10.93 17.63
C LEU A 305 9.17 -9.78 18.64
N SER A 306 8.02 -9.25 19.04
CA SER A 306 7.85 -8.08 19.90
C SER A 306 6.92 -8.40 21.09
N PRO A 307 7.28 -9.37 21.96
CA PRO A 307 6.39 -9.90 23.03
C PRO A 307 6.04 -8.87 24.11
N ASN A 308 6.80 -7.79 24.21
CA ASN A 308 6.57 -6.71 25.20
C ASN A 308 5.70 -5.56 24.64
N ASP A 309 5.35 -5.62 23.36
CA ASP A 309 4.52 -4.62 22.69
C ASP A 309 3.06 -5.08 22.65
N GLU A 310 2.21 -4.44 23.45
CA GLU A 310 0.78 -4.76 23.55
C GLU A 310 -0.02 -4.51 22.25
N PHE A 311 0.55 -3.77 21.31
CA PHE A 311 -0.09 -3.43 20.02
C PHE A 311 0.52 -4.16 18.81
N ALA A 312 1.43 -5.12 19.03
CA ALA A 312 2.09 -5.85 17.94
C ALA A 312 1.17 -6.82 17.16
N GLY A 313 -0.02 -7.13 17.69
CA GLY A 313 -0.93 -8.12 17.08
C GLY A 313 -1.93 -7.58 16.06
N PHE A 314 -1.88 -6.30 15.72
CA PHE A 314 -2.82 -5.71 14.79
C PHE A 314 -2.70 -6.33 13.39
N GLY A 315 -3.82 -6.78 12.81
CA GLY A 315 -3.88 -7.30 11.44
C GLY A 315 -3.03 -8.55 11.16
N VAL A 316 -2.54 -9.25 12.20
CA VAL A 316 -1.69 -10.44 12.06
C VAL A 316 -2.52 -11.71 11.88
N LYS A 317 -3.67 -11.79 12.55
CA LYS A 317 -4.48 -13.01 12.63
C LYS A 317 -4.88 -13.56 11.26
N GLY A 318 -4.59 -14.84 11.02
CA GLY A 318 -4.84 -15.53 9.75
C GLY A 318 -3.71 -15.39 8.73
N TRP A 319 -2.88 -14.34 8.81
CA TRP A 319 -1.77 -14.13 7.88
C TRP A 319 -0.49 -14.85 8.32
N GLU A 320 -0.37 -15.16 9.61
CA GLU A 320 0.70 -15.95 10.20
C GLU A 320 0.63 -17.46 9.88
N LEU A 321 -0.45 -17.94 9.26
CA LEU A 321 -0.68 -19.37 9.02
C LEU A 321 0.13 -19.96 7.87
N GLY A 322 0.52 -19.15 6.89
CA GLY A 322 1.22 -19.64 5.69
C GLY A 322 1.54 -18.52 4.70
N ASN A 323 2.14 -18.90 3.58
CA ASN A 323 2.43 -17.97 2.47
C ASN A 323 1.15 -17.47 1.77
N LEU A 324 1.30 -16.69 0.70
CA LEU A 324 0.17 -16.10 -0.01
C LEU A 324 -0.83 -17.15 -0.50
N THR A 325 -0.37 -18.23 -1.12
CA THR A 325 -1.20 -19.30 -1.67
C THR A 325 -1.60 -20.37 -0.65
N MET A 326 -1.15 -20.28 0.61
CA MET A 326 -1.36 -21.30 1.65
C MET A 326 -0.82 -22.70 1.31
N GLN A 327 0.03 -22.82 0.29
CA GLN A 327 0.68 -24.09 -0.06
C GLN A 327 1.72 -24.52 0.97
N ARG A 328 2.32 -23.53 1.64
CA ARG A 328 3.37 -23.74 2.64
C ARG A 328 2.97 -23.04 3.94
N GLY A 329 2.95 -23.83 5.03
CA GLY A 329 2.81 -23.28 6.38
C GLY A 329 4.07 -22.49 6.79
N LYS A 330 3.94 -21.68 7.84
CA LYS A 330 5.06 -20.94 8.42
C LYS A 330 5.69 -21.65 9.60
N THR A 331 6.97 -21.36 9.80
CA THR A 331 7.71 -21.66 11.03
C THR A 331 8.11 -20.34 11.71
N PRO A 332 8.32 -20.31 13.04
CA PRO A 332 8.60 -19.08 13.77
C PRO A 332 9.84 -18.30 13.30
N ASP A 333 10.85 -18.97 12.75
CA ASP A 333 12.07 -18.37 12.21
C ASP A 333 11.80 -17.52 10.94
N MET A 334 10.71 -17.82 10.20
CA MET A 334 10.31 -17.06 9.01
C MET A 334 9.83 -15.65 9.37
N PHE A 335 9.17 -15.46 10.53
CA PHE A 335 8.63 -14.16 10.93
C PHE A 335 9.67 -13.05 10.92
N ALA A 336 10.89 -13.34 11.32
CA ALA A 336 11.96 -12.34 11.36
C ALA A 336 12.31 -11.77 9.96
N GLY A 337 12.06 -12.50 8.87
CA GLY A 337 12.23 -12.04 7.48
C GLY A 337 10.97 -11.42 6.87
N GLU A 338 9.90 -11.26 7.65
CA GLU A 338 8.59 -10.82 7.16
C GLU A 338 8.16 -9.45 7.68
N TYR A 339 8.49 -9.12 8.96
CA TYR A 339 7.96 -7.93 9.64
C TYR A 339 8.94 -6.76 9.57
N VAL A 340 8.39 -5.57 9.28
CA VAL A 340 9.17 -4.38 8.94
C VAL A 340 10.03 -3.91 10.11
N ARG A 341 9.53 -3.91 11.36
CA ARG A 341 10.34 -3.54 12.53
C ARG A 341 11.58 -4.41 12.67
N GLU A 342 11.45 -5.71 12.41
CA GLU A 342 12.59 -6.63 12.40
C GLU A 342 13.52 -6.35 11.22
N ALA A 343 12.97 -6.05 10.03
CA ALA A 343 13.76 -5.68 8.85
C ALA A 343 14.63 -4.44 9.12
N LEU A 344 14.06 -3.40 9.77
CA LEU A 344 14.82 -2.20 10.15
C LEU A 344 16.00 -2.53 11.07
N LYS A 345 15.82 -3.40 12.07
CA LYS A 345 16.90 -3.88 12.95
C LYS A 345 17.94 -4.69 12.19
N ARG A 346 17.52 -5.61 11.31
CA ARG A 346 18.39 -6.39 10.42
C ARG A 346 19.21 -5.48 9.51
N GLY A 347 18.61 -4.40 9.00
CA GLY A 347 19.30 -3.39 8.20
C GLY A 347 20.47 -2.75 8.94
N LEU A 348 20.30 -2.39 10.22
CA LEU A 348 21.40 -1.89 11.07
C LEU A 348 22.52 -2.94 11.27
N ALA A 349 22.15 -4.21 11.45
CA ALA A 349 23.14 -5.28 11.60
C ALA A 349 23.93 -5.55 10.30
N ILE A 350 23.27 -5.45 9.14
CA ILE A 350 23.93 -5.54 7.84
C ILE A 350 24.86 -4.33 7.63
N GLU A 351 24.39 -3.13 7.97
CA GLU A 351 25.19 -1.91 7.89
C GLU A 351 26.46 -1.97 8.74
N ALA A 352 26.38 -2.51 9.94
CA ALA A 352 27.54 -2.71 10.81
C ALA A 352 28.63 -3.60 10.17
N LYS A 353 28.23 -4.55 9.29
CA LYS A 353 29.14 -5.48 8.61
C LYS A 353 29.61 -4.98 7.26
N THR A 354 28.74 -4.29 6.52
CA THR A 354 28.96 -3.96 5.10
C THR A 354 29.17 -2.46 4.84
N GLY A 355 28.87 -1.62 5.84
CA GLY A 355 28.82 -0.17 5.71
C GLY A 355 27.57 0.36 4.99
N VAL A 356 26.59 -0.50 4.66
CA VAL A 356 25.37 -0.11 3.94
C VAL A 356 24.14 -0.80 4.53
N ASN A 357 23.09 -0.03 4.79
CA ASN A 357 21.79 -0.53 5.23
C ASN A 357 20.85 -0.76 4.04
N PRO A 358 20.54 -2.02 3.65
CA PRO A 358 19.62 -2.32 2.55
C PRO A 358 18.14 -2.11 2.94
N TYR A 359 17.83 -1.99 4.22
CA TYR A 359 16.49 -1.87 4.79
C TYR A 359 16.27 -0.51 5.45
N LYS A 360 16.87 0.54 4.91
CA LYS A 360 16.62 1.92 5.33
C LYS A 360 15.32 2.43 4.70
N LEU A 361 14.23 1.78 5.09
CA LEU A 361 12.92 1.88 4.45
C LEU A 361 12.08 3.02 5.05
N GLY A 362 11.34 3.73 4.18
CA GLY A 362 10.18 4.50 4.58
C GLY A 362 8.93 3.60 4.62
N MET A 363 7.96 3.93 5.45
CA MET A 363 6.73 3.14 5.64
C MET A 363 5.53 3.83 5.01
N ILE A 364 4.77 3.12 4.18
CA ILE A 364 3.49 3.56 3.60
C ILE A 364 2.42 2.50 3.79
N GLY A 365 1.15 2.91 3.71
CA GLY A 365 0.00 2.02 3.57
C GLY A 365 -0.56 2.10 2.15
N SER A 366 -1.31 1.09 1.76
CA SER A 366 -2.04 1.01 0.49
C SER A 366 -3.26 0.10 0.65
N THR A 367 -4.06 -0.06 -0.41
CA THR A 367 -5.19 -0.99 -0.34
C THR A 367 -4.84 -2.39 -0.85
N ASP A 368 -4.12 -2.47 -1.93
CA ASP A 368 -3.98 -3.71 -2.72
C ASP A 368 -5.38 -4.28 -3.07
N SER A 369 -6.33 -3.37 -3.29
CA SER A 369 -7.68 -3.75 -3.65
C SER A 369 -7.73 -4.27 -5.09
N HIS A 370 -8.44 -5.36 -5.28
CA HIS A 370 -8.73 -5.96 -6.60
C HIS A 370 -10.21 -5.74 -6.97
N THR A 371 -10.75 -4.56 -6.61
CA THR A 371 -12.11 -4.15 -6.97
C THR A 371 -12.12 -2.91 -7.88
N ALA A 372 -10.95 -2.36 -8.21
CA ALA A 372 -10.77 -1.03 -8.80
C ALA A 372 -11.27 0.12 -7.90
N LEU A 373 -11.53 -0.15 -6.62
CA LEU A 373 -12.06 0.79 -5.64
C LEU A 373 -11.07 0.92 -4.48
N SER A 374 -10.43 2.08 -4.37
CA SER A 374 -9.42 2.39 -3.36
C SER A 374 -10.10 2.83 -2.06
N THR A 375 -10.64 1.87 -1.30
CA THR A 375 -11.33 2.13 -0.02
C THR A 375 -10.47 1.69 1.15
N GLY A 376 -10.20 2.61 2.11
CA GLY A 376 -9.50 2.32 3.36
C GLY A 376 -10.36 2.50 4.61
N ASP A 377 -11.62 2.89 4.46
CA ASP A 377 -12.52 3.15 5.58
C ASP A 377 -13.34 1.91 5.94
N GLU A 378 -13.40 1.56 7.21
CA GLU A 378 -14.14 0.40 7.71
C GLU A 378 -15.64 0.43 7.37
N ASN A 379 -16.27 1.61 7.32
CA ASN A 379 -17.67 1.76 6.96
C ASN A 379 -17.94 1.71 5.44
N ASN A 380 -16.90 1.73 4.62
CA ASN A 380 -16.96 1.78 3.15
C ASN A 380 -16.03 0.75 2.48
N PHE A 381 -15.76 -0.36 3.16
CA PHE A 381 -14.87 -1.40 2.64
C PHE A 381 -15.55 -2.27 1.57
N PHE A 382 -15.07 -2.20 0.33
CA PHE A 382 -15.59 -2.96 -0.81
C PHE A 382 -14.97 -4.35 -1.00
N GLY A 383 -14.12 -4.80 -0.08
CA GLY A 383 -13.52 -6.12 -0.13
C GLY A 383 -12.16 -6.17 -0.85
N LYS A 384 -11.53 -7.34 -0.81
CA LYS A 384 -10.26 -7.59 -1.51
C LYS A 384 -10.47 -7.74 -3.02
N HIS A 385 -11.54 -8.40 -3.44
CA HIS A 385 -11.91 -8.63 -4.84
C HIS A 385 -13.44 -8.69 -4.99
N SER A 386 -13.95 -8.65 -6.21
CA SER A 386 -15.39 -8.56 -6.46
C SER A 386 -16.19 -9.72 -5.85
N GLY A 387 -15.64 -10.93 -5.77
CA GLY A 387 -16.29 -12.07 -5.10
C GLY A 387 -16.57 -11.87 -3.61
N VAL A 388 -15.98 -10.86 -2.97
CA VAL A 388 -16.20 -10.49 -1.56
C VAL A 388 -16.58 -9.01 -1.40
N GLU A 389 -17.28 -8.46 -2.38
CA GLU A 389 -17.97 -7.17 -2.23
C GLU A 389 -19.00 -7.22 -1.10
N PRO A 390 -19.46 -6.07 -0.54
CA PRO A 390 -20.33 -6.04 0.63
C PRO A 390 -21.55 -6.95 0.52
N ASN A 391 -21.69 -7.91 1.46
CA ASN A 391 -22.82 -8.85 1.52
C ASN A 391 -22.92 -9.53 2.90
N ALA A 392 -23.94 -10.38 3.09
CA ALA A 392 -24.21 -11.03 4.37
C ALA A 392 -23.25 -12.19 4.73
N ILE A 393 -22.47 -12.69 3.80
CA ILE A 393 -21.67 -13.93 4.01
C ILE A 393 -20.16 -13.70 3.94
N ARG A 394 -19.68 -12.61 3.32
CA ARG A 394 -18.25 -12.43 3.00
C ARG A 394 -17.34 -12.47 4.24
N ALA A 395 -17.82 -12.01 5.41
CA ALA A 395 -17.03 -12.02 6.63
C ALA A 395 -16.64 -13.42 7.08
N MET A 396 -17.55 -14.39 6.94
CA MET A 396 -17.36 -15.79 7.35
C MET A 396 -16.97 -16.70 6.20
N ALA A 397 -16.91 -16.19 4.97
CA ALA A 397 -16.51 -16.97 3.81
C ALA A 397 -15.04 -17.41 3.92
N PRO A 398 -14.74 -18.71 3.74
CA PRO A 398 -13.36 -19.15 3.67
C PRO A 398 -12.64 -18.50 2.50
N GLN A 399 -11.47 -17.94 2.75
CA GLN A 399 -10.61 -17.35 1.72
C GLN A 399 -9.65 -18.44 1.19
N ASN A 400 -10.25 -19.50 0.63
CA ASN A 400 -9.53 -20.62 0.09
C ASN A 400 -9.35 -20.43 -1.42
N LEU A 401 -8.16 -20.04 -1.84
CA LEU A 401 -7.73 -20.13 -3.23
C LEU A 401 -7.47 -21.62 -3.63
N GLY A 402 -8.41 -22.52 -3.27
CA GLY A 402 -8.29 -23.95 -3.53
C GLY A 402 -7.38 -24.74 -2.58
N MET A 403 -6.93 -24.14 -1.45
CA MET A 403 -5.91 -24.69 -0.57
C MET A 403 -6.34 -24.74 0.90
N ARG A 404 -5.43 -25.00 1.85
CA ARG A 404 -5.75 -25.30 3.25
C ARG A 404 -6.71 -24.30 3.90
N VAL A 405 -7.68 -24.80 4.66
CA VAL A 405 -8.62 -24.03 5.46
C VAL A 405 -7.85 -23.26 6.54
N GLY A 406 -8.16 -21.98 6.73
CA GLY A 406 -7.54 -21.20 7.82
C GLY A 406 -7.73 -19.69 7.74
N ARG A 407 -7.93 -19.13 6.55
CA ARG A 407 -8.27 -17.72 6.36
C ARG A 407 -9.74 -17.53 6.06
N PHE A 408 -10.35 -16.54 6.70
CA PHE A 408 -11.75 -16.14 6.47
C PHE A 408 -11.77 -14.65 6.07
N GLY A 409 -12.87 -14.20 5.49
CA GLY A 409 -13.02 -12.82 5.06
C GLY A 409 -12.75 -11.79 6.18
N TRP A 410 -13.15 -12.05 7.40
CA TRP A 410 -12.94 -11.16 8.53
C TRP A 410 -11.46 -10.94 8.92
N HIS A 411 -10.52 -11.74 8.41
CA HIS A 411 -9.08 -11.49 8.56
C HIS A 411 -8.58 -10.33 7.69
N TYR A 412 -9.34 -9.91 6.67
CA TYR A 412 -9.00 -8.71 5.91
C TYR A 412 -9.19 -7.46 6.75
N LEU A 413 -8.22 -6.54 6.67
CA LEU A 413 -8.37 -5.15 7.09
C LEU A 413 -9.15 -4.36 6.01
N ALA A 414 -9.63 -3.16 6.34
CA ALA A 414 -10.27 -2.31 5.34
C ALA A 414 -9.29 -1.75 4.29
N GLY A 415 -8.01 -1.71 4.61
CA GLY A 415 -6.95 -1.22 3.76
C GLY A 415 -6.01 -0.27 4.49
N GLY A 416 -5.26 0.51 3.73
CA GLY A 416 -4.40 1.58 4.23
C GLY A 416 -4.18 2.64 3.17
N TYR A 417 -3.57 3.77 3.55
CA TYR A 417 -3.18 4.83 2.64
C TYR A 417 -1.74 5.25 2.86
N ALA A 418 -1.09 5.66 1.78
CA ALA A 418 0.16 6.39 1.83
C ALA A 418 -0.11 7.86 2.12
N ALA A 419 0.54 8.41 3.12
CA ALA A 419 0.52 9.82 3.44
C ALA A 419 1.91 10.42 3.14
N VAL A 420 1.96 11.42 2.28
CA VAL A 420 3.21 11.99 1.73
C VAL A 420 3.30 13.47 2.06
N TRP A 421 4.31 13.87 2.82
CA TRP A 421 4.64 15.26 3.01
C TRP A 421 5.42 15.77 1.80
N ALA A 422 4.75 16.50 0.91
CA ALA A 422 5.36 17.02 -0.31
C ALA A 422 5.12 18.53 -0.45
N LYS A 423 5.95 19.17 -1.28
CA LYS A 423 5.90 20.62 -1.52
C LYS A 423 4.75 21.03 -2.43
N ALA A 424 4.23 20.11 -3.23
CA ALA A 424 3.11 20.30 -4.13
C ALA A 424 2.44 18.97 -4.46
N ASN A 425 1.18 19.00 -4.93
CA ASN A 425 0.51 17.84 -5.47
C ASN A 425 0.86 17.68 -6.97
N THR A 426 2.04 17.15 -7.24
CA THR A 426 2.55 16.85 -8.59
C THR A 426 3.31 15.53 -8.57
N ARG A 427 3.45 14.87 -9.72
CA ARG A 427 4.24 13.62 -9.83
C ARG A 427 5.65 13.81 -9.28
N GLY A 428 6.31 14.89 -9.72
CA GLY A 428 7.68 15.19 -9.29
C GLY A 428 7.78 15.37 -7.78
N ALA A 429 6.97 16.25 -7.19
CA ALA A 429 7.08 16.59 -5.77
C ALA A 429 6.71 15.42 -4.84
N ILE A 430 5.66 14.63 -5.18
CA ILE A 430 5.25 13.45 -4.41
C ILE A 430 6.31 12.34 -4.53
N PHE A 431 6.77 12.02 -5.75
CA PHE A 431 7.81 11.00 -5.96
C PHE A 431 9.11 11.34 -5.22
N ASP A 432 9.57 12.60 -5.33
CA ASP A 432 10.78 13.04 -4.67
C ASP A 432 10.66 13.01 -3.14
N ALA A 433 9.47 13.26 -2.58
CA ALA A 433 9.18 13.08 -1.16
C ALA A 433 9.21 11.59 -0.75
N MET A 434 8.68 10.70 -1.58
CA MET A 434 8.78 9.24 -1.38
C MET A 434 10.24 8.78 -1.39
N MET A 435 11.06 9.26 -2.32
CA MET A 435 12.50 8.95 -2.35
C MET A 435 13.23 9.46 -1.11
N ARG A 436 12.83 10.62 -0.57
CA ARG A 436 13.35 11.13 0.73
C ARG A 436 12.76 10.40 1.94
N LYS A 437 11.76 9.52 1.73
CA LYS A 437 11.03 8.80 2.78
C LYS A 437 10.27 9.74 3.74
N GLU A 438 9.90 10.92 3.29
CA GLU A 438 9.09 11.86 4.06
C GLU A 438 7.61 11.50 3.96
N VAL A 439 7.34 10.26 4.38
CA VAL A 439 6.06 9.55 4.23
C VAL A 439 5.69 8.79 5.50
N TYR A 440 4.41 8.45 5.63
CA TYR A 440 3.93 7.56 6.66
C TYR A 440 2.73 6.74 6.17
N ALA A 441 2.49 5.60 6.83
CA ALA A 441 1.34 4.75 6.61
C ALA A 441 0.19 5.17 7.51
N THR A 442 -1.06 5.05 7.02
CA THR A 442 -2.25 4.97 7.86
C THR A 442 -3.02 3.69 7.55
N THR A 443 -3.79 3.19 8.50
CA THR A 443 -4.67 2.03 8.32
C THR A 443 -6.06 2.41 7.83
N GLY A 444 -6.19 3.61 7.22
CA GLY A 444 -7.44 4.15 6.65
C GLY A 444 -7.69 5.60 7.04
N PRO A 445 -7.80 5.94 8.33
CA PRO A 445 -8.01 7.33 8.75
C PRO A 445 -6.88 8.25 8.30
N ARG A 446 -7.25 9.44 7.79
CA ARG A 446 -6.29 10.42 7.26
C ARG A 446 -5.80 11.37 8.36
N MET A 447 -5.28 10.79 9.45
CA MET A 447 -4.67 11.57 10.52
C MET A 447 -3.37 12.21 10.04
N LYS A 448 -3.09 13.45 10.50
CA LYS A 448 -1.86 14.18 10.13
C LYS A 448 -0.79 13.95 11.18
N VAL A 449 0.34 13.35 10.79
CA VAL A 449 1.42 12.98 11.71
C VAL A 449 2.73 13.65 11.29
N ARG A 450 3.45 14.24 12.25
CA ARG A 450 4.80 14.79 12.06
C ARG A 450 5.77 14.16 13.06
N LEU A 451 6.98 13.87 12.57
CA LEU A 451 8.12 13.46 13.37
C LEU A 451 9.35 14.24 12.91
N PHE A 452 10.02 14.92 13.85
CA PHE A 452 11.32 15.53 13.63
C PHE A 452 12.31 15.09 14.70
N GLY A 453 13.55 14.83 14.32
CA GLY A 453 14.66 14.55 15.24
C GLY A 453 15.68 15.67 15.22
N GLY A 454 16.23 15.99 16.37
CA GLY A 454 17.23 17.04 16.52
C GLY A 454 17.98 16.93 17.85
N TRP A 455 18.76 17.94 18.20
CA TRP A 455 19.58 17.90 19.40
C TRP A 455 19.15 18.91 20.49
N ASP A 456 18.42 19.95 20.09
CA ASP A 456 18.13 21.13 20.93
C ASP A 456 16.65 21.48 21.02
N PHE A 457 15.75 20.60 20.54
CA PHE A 457 14.31 20.82 20.64
C PHE A 457 13.84 20.88 22.11
N THR A 458 12.92 21.81 22.39
CA THR A 458 12.31 22.03 23.69
C THR A 458 10.77 22.07 23.57
N PRO A 459 10.02 21.87 24.65
CA PRO A 459 8.56 22.03 24.61
C PRO A 459 8.11 23.42 24.15
N GLY A 460 8.95 24.44 24.29
CA GLY A 460 8.69 25.80 23.78
C GLY A 460 8.64 25.89 22.25
N ASP A 461 9.31 24.97 21.58
CA ASP A 461 9.36 24.91 20.10
C ASP A 461 8.03 24.46 19.48
N LEU A 462 7.10 23.88 20.24
CA LEU A 462 5.77 23.50 19.77
C LEU A 462 4.81 24.70 19.58
N LYS A 463 5.27 25.91 19.77
CA LYS A 463 4.48 27.14 19.62
C LYS A 463 4.74 27.82 18.27
N GLY A 464 3.72 28.51 17.74
CA GLY A 464 3.83 29.27 16.50
C GLY A 464 4.13 28.41 15.27
N ASN A 465 4.97 28.92 14.34
CA ASN A 465 5.36 28.18 13.13
C ASN A 465 6.53 27.22 13.42
N TRP A 466 6.28 26.24 14.28
CA TRP A 466 7.28 25.28 14.73
C TRP A 466 7.80 24.37 13.62
N VAL A 467 6.99 24.09 12.59
CA VAL A 467 7.37 23.20 11.48
C VAL A 467 8.55 23.78 10.71
N ALA A 468 8.50 25.07 10.34
CA ALA A 468 9.60 25.74 9.67
C ALA A 468 10.90 25.74 10.52
N ALA A 469 10.76 25.94 11.83
CA ALA A 469 11.89 25.88 12.75
C ALA A 469 12.47 24.46 12.87
N ALA A 470 11.60 23.43 12.86
CA ALA A 470 12.02 22.03 12.90
C ALA A 470 12.81 21.61 11.66
N TYR A 471 12.41 22.05 10.46
CA TYR A 471 13.19 21.80 9.23
C TYR A 471 14.58 22.47 9.24
N LYS A 472 14.72 23.62 9.92
CA LYS A 472 16.01 24.33 10.02
C LYS A 472 16.97 23.70 11.04
N ARG A 473 16.45 23.08 12.10
CA ARG A 473 17.22 22.66 13.28
C ARG A 473 17.34 21.14 13.41
N GLY A 474 16.56 20.40 12.64
CA GLY A 474 16.51 18.95 12.72
C GLY A 474 16.26 18.28 11.38
N VAL A 475 15.93 17.01 11.43
CA VAL A 475 15.60 16.18 10.28
C VAL A 475 14.16 15.67 10.40
N PRO A 476 13.37 15.67 9.30
CA PRO A 476 12.05 15.07 9.29
C PRO A 476 12.12 13.53 9.29
N MET A 477 10.97 12.87 9.43
CA MET A 477 10.84 11.43 9.20
C MET A 477 11.51 11.01 7.89
N GLY A 478 12.13 9.84 7.87
CA GLY A 478 12.93 9.33 6.75
C GLY A 478 14.38 9.81 6.73
N GLY A 479 14.71 10.85 7.50
CA GLY A 479 16.01 11.51 7.49
C GLY A 479 17.08 10.85 8.39
N ASP A 480 18.32 11.33 8.23
CA ASP A 480 19.50 10.92 8.99
C ASP A 480 19.86 11.94 10.06
N LEU A 481 19.86 11.53 11.32
CA LEU A 481 20.33 12.33 12.44
C LEU A 481 21.79 11.93 12.76
N ASN A 482 22.72 12.77 12.35
CA ASN A 482 24.14 12.52 12.57
C ASN A 482 24.58 12.93 13.99
N GLY A 483 25.52 12.18 14.57
CA GLY A 483 26.02 12.32 15.94
C GLY A 483 26.82 13.58 16.23
N SER A 484 26.37 14.77 15.76
CA SER A 484 27.06 16.06 15.93
C SER A 484 26.65 16.87 17.16
N GLY A 485 25.47 16.57 17.74
CA GLY A 485 24.94 17.29 18.89
C GLY A 485 25.49 16.83 20.25
N SER A 486 25.22 17.57 21.30
CA SER A 486 25.50 17.20 22.71
C SER A 486 24.27 16.55 23.35
N GLY A 487 24.47 15.63 24.28
CA GLY A 487 23.37 14.94 25.00
C GLY A 487 22.67 13.86 24.17
N ALA A 488 21.44 13.54 24.55
CA ALA A 488 20.56 12.61 23.86
C ALA A 488 19.74 13.34 22.76
N PRO A 489 19.36 12.64 21.67
CA PRO A 489 18.52 13.22 20.65
C PRO A 489 17.11 13.53 21.20
N ARG A 490 16.52 14.55 20.62
CA ARG A 490 15.20 15.07 20.99
C ARG A 490 14.28 14.98 19.78
N PHE A 491 13.07 14.51 20.02
CA PHE A 491 12.11 14.29 18.93
C PHE A 491 10.85 15.11 19.18
N ILE A 492 10.47 15.91 18.18
CA ILE A 492 9.13 16.51 18.12
C ILE A 492 8.21 15.47 17.49
N VAL A 493 7.11 15.15 18.18
CA VAL A 493 6.01 14.35 17.67
C VAL A 493 4.72 15.16 17.73
N SER A 494 3.93 15.12 16.66
CA SER A 494 2.62 15.77 16.60
C SER A 494 1.68 14.91 15.76
N ALA A 495 0.47 14.70 16.27
CA ALA A 495 -0.60 14.02 15.55
C ALA A 495 -1.92 14.76 15.75
N LEU A 496 -2.63 14.99 14.64
CA LEU A 496 -3.99 15.49 14.59
C LEU A 496 -4.87 14.39 14.02
N LYS A 497 -5.99 14.10 14.69
CA LYS A 497 -6.94 13.09 14.21
C LYS A 497 -7.48 13.41 12.81
N ASP A 498 -7.99 12.41 12.11
CA ASP A 498 -8.83 12.64 10.94
C ASP A 498 -10.05 13.49 11.34
N PRO A 499 -10.37 14.58 10.62
CA PRO A 499 -11.51 15.44 10.95
C PRO A 499 -12.83 14.70 11.12
N VAL A 500 -13.05 13.62 10.36
CA VAL A 500 -14.25 12.77 10.42
C VAL A 500 -14.02 11.47 11.19
N GLY A 501 -12.80 11.19 11.64
CA GLY A 501 -12.40 9.96 12.32
C GLY A 501 -12.46 10.02 13.84
N ALA A 502 -11.84 9.03 14.47
CA ALA A 502 -11.80 8.86 15.90
C ALA A 502 -10.76 9.77 16.57
N ASN A 503 -10.96 10.03 17.88
CA ASN A 503 -9.94 10.69 18.69
C ASN A 503 -8.72 9.78 18.88
N LEU A 504 -7.58 10.40 19.18
CA LEU A 504 -6.31 9.72 19.41
C LEU A 504 -6.24 9.19 20.86
N ASP A 505 -5.78 7.95 21.00
CA ASP A 505 -5.40 7.35 22.28
C ASP A 505 -4.03 7.88 22.74
N ARG A 506 -2.99 7.63 21.92
CA ARG A 506 -1.60 7.95 22.27
C ARG A 506 -0.68 8.05 21.06
N ILE A 507 0.48 8.67 21.29
CA ILE A 507 1.64 8.61 20.41
C ILE A 507 2.74 7.79 21.11
N GLN A 508 3.28 6.82 20.38
CA GLN A 508 4.43 6.02 20.81
C GLN A 508 5.64 6.31 19.91
N ILE A 509 6.84 6.25 20.47
CA ILE A 509 8.08 6.12 19.72
C ILE A 509 8.59 4.69 19.87
N VAL A 510 8.82 4.06 18.73
CA VAL A 510 9.50 2.77 18.65
C VAL A 510 10.95 3.01 18.29
N LYS A 511 11.85 2.60 19.20
CA LYS A 511 13.31 2.62 19.02
C LYS A 511 13.80 1.22 18.72
N GLY A 512 14.64 1.08 17.68
CA GLY A 512 15.42 -0.13 17.46
C GLY A 512 16.91 0.19 17.36
N TRP A 513 17.77 -0.72 17.84
CA TRP A 513 19.21 -0.55 17.78
C TRP A 513 19.96 -1.89 17.72
N VAL A 514 21.22 -1.81 17.36
CA VAL A 514 22.17 -2.95 17.38
C VAL A 514 23.25 -2.64 18.41
N ASP A 515 23.51 -3.58 19.32
CA ASP A 515 24.59 -3.43 20.28
C ASP A 515 25.96 -3.82 19.69
N LYS A 516 27.04 -3.62 20.46
CA LYS A 516 28.41 -3.92 20.03
C LYS A 516 28.67 -5.41 19.74
N ALA A 517 27.84 -6.30 20.30
CA ALA A 517 27.90 -7.73 20.04
C ALA A 517 27.09 -8.14 18.79
N GLY A 518 26.39 -7.19 18.14
CA GLY A 518 25.55 -7.43 16.96
C GLY A 518 24.15 -7.92 17.30
N LYS A 519 23.74 -7.89 18.58
CA LYS A 519 22.40 -8.28 18.99
C LYS A 519 21.40 -7.16 18.70
N LEU A 520 20.22 -7.56 18.18
CA LEU A 520 19.11 -6.68 17.84
C LEU A 520 18.25 -6.39 19.08
N HIS A 521 17.89 -5.14 19.26
CA HIS A 521 17.11 -4.66 20.38
C HIS A 521 15.99 -3.72 19.91
N GLU A 522 14.92 -3.65 20.69
CA GLU A 522 13.85 -2.68 20.49
C GLU A 522 13.24 -2.23 21.81
N GLN A 523 12.64 -1.05 21.81
CA GLN A 523 11.85 -0.53 22.90
C GLN A 523 10.74 0.36 22.40
N VAL A 524 9.53 0.19 22.94
CA VAL A 524 8.37 1.04 22.68
C VAL A 524 8.17 1.98 23.85
N HIS A 525 8.06 3.28 23.56
CA HIS A 525 7.85 4.33 24.57
C HIS A 525 6.52 5.04 24.32
N ASP A 526 5.61 5.02 25.31
CA ASP A 526 4.47 5.94 25.31
C ASP A 526 4.99 7.35 25.60
N VAL A 527 4.87 8.25 24.63
CA VAL A 527 5.43 9.61 24.65
C VAL A 527 4.42 10.62 25.18
N VAL A 528 3.22 10.57 24.63
CA VAL A 528 2.07 11.40 25.02
C VAL A 528 0.78 10.63 24.75
N TRP A 529 -0.21 10.81 25.62
CA TRP A 529 -1.50 10.14 25.53
C TRP A 529 -2.62 11.03 26.06
N SER A 530 -3.86 10.71 25.70
CA SER A 530 -5.03 11.43 26.16
C SER A 530 -5.27 11.20 27.65
N ASP A 531 -5.90 12.18 28.32
CA ASP A 531 -6.29 12.10 29.73
C ASP A 531 -5.14 11.74 30.70
N GLN A 532 -3.94 12.28 30.51
CA GLN A 532 -2.74 11.95 31.28
C GLN A 532 -2.95 12.07 32.81
N ALA A 533 -3.78 13.01 33.24
CA ALA A 533 -4.10 13.18 34.67
C ALA A 533 -4.85 11.98 35.28
N LYS A 534 -5.63 11.25 34.46
CA LYS A 534 -6.39 10.06 34.89
C LYS A 534 -5.69 8.76 34.53
N ARG A 535 -4.97 8.73 33.41
CA ARG A 535 -4.28 7.56 32.88
C ARG A 535 -2.79 7.60 33.22
N VAL A 536 -2.48 7.57 34.51
CA VAL A 536 -1.10 7.58 35.02
C VAL A 536 -0.44 6.22 34.75
N LYS A 537 0.82 6.24 34.25
CA LYS A 537 1.59 5.01 34.03
C LYS A 537 1.64 4.15 35.28
N GLY A 538 1.32 2.87 35.13
CA GLY A 538 1.44 1.89 36.19
C GLY A 538 2.90 1.56 36.55
N ALA A 539 3.10 0.75 37.61
CA ALA A 539 4.43 0.28 38.04
C ALA A 539 5.18 -0.52 36.94
N ASN A 540 4.45 -1.11 35.98
CA ASN A 540 4.99 -1.80 34.82
C ASN A 540 5.42 -0.84 33.67
N GLY A 541 5.32 0.48 33.87
CA GLY A 541 5.64 1.50 32.90
C GLY A 541 4.63 1.67 31.75
N LYS A 542 3.50 0.93 31.78
CA LYS A 542 2.45 0.99 30.74
C LYS A 542 1.37 2.02 31.07
N VAL A 543 0.86 2.67 30.05
CA VAL A 543 -0.31 3.56 30.15
C VAL A 543 -1.57 2.70 30.16
N PRO A 544 -2.52 2.92 31.09
CA PRO A 544 -3.79 2.20 31.10
C PRO A 544 -4.55 2.35 29.78
N PRO A 545 -5.42 1.40 29.39
CA PRO A 545 -6.26 1.50 28.20
C PRO A 545 -7.07 2.78 28.16
N VAL A 546 -7.32 3.32 26.97
CA VAL A 546 -8.13 4.56 26.78
C VAL A 546 -9.61 4.37 27.08
N GLY A 547 -10.04 3.12 27.13
CA GLY A 547 -11.45 2.77 27.22
C GLY A 547 -12.07 2.43 25.87
N ASP A 548 -13.38 2.24 25.85
CA ASP A 548 -14.12 1.80 24.67
C ASP A 548 -15.49 2.49 24.63
N THR A 549 -15.82 3.11 23.50
CA THR A 549 -17.12 3.76 23.25
C THR A 549 -17.89 3.12 22.11
N VAL A 550 -17.43 1.97 21.60
CA VAL A 550 -18.05 1.28 20.48
C VAL A 550 -19.40 0.69 20.88
N ASN A 551 -20.43 1.06 20.12
CA ASN A 551 -21.74 0.43 20.18
C ASN A 551 -21.84 -0.64 19.09
N ILE A 552 -21.69 -1.90 19.48
CA ILE A 552 -21.69 -3.05 18.57
C ILE A 552 -23.00 -3.13 17.76
N ALA A 553 -24.15 -2.93 18.44
CA ALA A 553 -25.47 -3.05 17.78
C ALA A 553 -25.75 -1.97 16.73
N LYS A 554 -25.06 -0.82 16.82
CA LYS A 554 -25.21 0.30 15.89
C LYS A 554 -24.01 0.48 14.97
N ALA A 555 -22.97 -0.33 15.08
CA ALA A 555 -21.69 -0.16 14.40
C ALA A 555 -21.22 1.31 14.48
N SER A 556 -21.20 1.89 15.68
CA SER A 556 -20.89 3.30 15.91
C SER A 556 -20.00 3.47 17.14
N TYR A 557 -19.42 4.65 17.29
CA TYR A 557 -18.60 5.03 18.45
C TYR A 557 -18.83 6.52 18.75
N THR A 558 -18.29 6.98 19.89
CA THR A 558 -18.31 8.41 20.23
C THR A 558 -16.91 8.90 20.59
N ASN A 559 -16.62 10.16 20.29
CA ASN A 559 -15.38 10.85 20.64
C ASN A 559 -15.45 11.47 22.05
N THR A 560 -16.05 10.78 23.02
CA THR A 560 -16.14 11.21 24.43
C THR A 560 -14.88 10.86 25.23
N ILE A 561 -14.01 10.04 24.66
CA ILE A 561 -12.67 9.68 25.16
C ILE A 561 -11.62 10.00 24.11
N GLY A 562 -10.33 9.91 24.47
CA GLY A 562 -9.26 10.27 23.55
C GLY A 562 -9.08 11.79 23.41
N ALA A 563 -8.17 12.21 22.55
CA ALA A 563 -7.86 13.62 22.27
C ALA A 563 -7.84 13.90 20.76
N PRO A 564 -8.32 15.07 20.30
CA PRO A 564 -8.28 15.41 18.87
C PRO A 564 -6.86 15.67 18.36
N GLU A 565 -5.95 16.09 19.25
CA GLU A 565 -4.56 16.38 18.95
C GLU A 565 -3.67 15.94 20.12
N LEU A 566 -2.51 15.38 19.78
CA LEU A 566 -1.46 15.05 20.73
C LEU A 566 -0.11 15.54 20.18
N GLN A 567 0.70 16.16 21.04
CA GLN A 567 2.03 16.60 20.67
C GLN A 567 2.97 16.64 21.88
N ALA A 568 4.25 16.35 21.63
CA ALA A 568 5.28 16.37 22.67
C ALA A 568 6.67 16.57 22.08
N VAL A 569 7.59 16.98 22.93
CA VAL A 569 9.04 16.83 22.72
C VAL A 569 9.51 15.72 23.64
N TRP A 570 10.06 14.65 23.06
CA TRP A 570 10.57 13.50 23.79
C TRP A 570 12.09 13.42 23.67
N ILE A 571 12.74 12.99 24.74
CA ILE A 571 14.19 12.80 24.82
C ILE A 571 14.42 11.31 25.08
N ASP A 572 15.31 10.68 24.31
CA ASP A 572 15.62 9.26 24.50
C ASP A 572 16.34 9.02 25.84
N PRO A 573 15.68 8.36 26.84
CA PRO A 573 16.29 8.13 28.14
C PRO A 573 17.38 7.04 28.12
N GLY A 574 17.38 6.20 27.10
CA GLY A 574 18.32 5.10 26.91
C GLY A 574 19.28 5.31 25.75
N PHE A 575 19.61 6.57 25.41
CA PHE A 575 20.49 6.87 24.30
C PHE A 575 21.95 6.47 24.56
N ASP A 576 22.50 5.66 23.68
CA ASP A 576 23.94 5.39 23.60
C ASP A 576 24.48 5.99 22.30
N ARG A 577 25.38 6.97 22.44
CA ARG A 577 26.00 7.69 21.33
C ARG A 577 26.83 6.80 20.40
N ALA A 578 27.31 5.67 20.88
CA ALA A 578 28.14 4.74 20.11
C ALA A 578 27.32 3.77 19.25
N LEU A 579 26.03 3.65 19.47
CA LEU A 579 25.17 2.65 18.82
C LEU A 579 24.32 3.28 17.71
N ARG A 580 24.26 2.64 16.55
CA ARG A 580 23.29 2.95 15.51
C ARG A 580 21.89 2.62 15.98
N ALA A 581 20.93 3.52 15.71
CA ALA A 581 19.54 3.34 16.09
C ALA A 581 18.60 3.92 15.04
N PHE A 582 17.35 3.48 15.08
CA PHE A 582 16.25 4.16 14.39
C PHE A 582 15.13 4.49 15.37
N TYR A 583 14.33 5.49 14.99
CA TYR A 583 13.17 5.94 15.76
C TYR A 583 12.02 6.22 14.80
N TYR A 584 10.88 5.58 15.00
CA TYR A 584 9.65 5.93 14.29
C TYR A 584 8.48 6.12 15.25
N VAL A 585 7.46 6.82 14.79
CA VAL A 585 6.24 7.07 15.56
C VAL A 585 5.16 6.09 15.16
N ARG A 586 4.45 5.58 16.15
CA ARG A 586 3.15 4.93 16.01
C ARG A 586 2.10 5.77 16.73
N VAL A 587 1.05 6.17 16.01
CA VAL A 587 -0.12 6.88 16.56
C VAL A 587 -1.27 5.89 16.61
N LEU A 588 -1.98 5.84 17.74
CA LEU A 588 -3.15 4.99 17.93
C LEU A 588 -4.40 5.86 18.11
N GLU A 589 -5.50 5.50 17.45
CA GLU A 589 -6.83 6.01 17.73
C GLU A 589 -7.49 5.26 18.89
N ILE A 590 -8.62 5.77 19.41
CA ILE A 590 -9.51 5.01 20.28
C ILE A 590 -10.15 3.86 19.48
N PRO A 591 -10.68 2.80 20.13
CA PRO A 591 -11.35 1.71 19.42
C PRO A 591 -12.52 2.17 18.57
N THR A 592 -12.62 1.64 17.34
CA THR A 592 -13.68 1.88 16.36
C THR A 592 -14.27 0.57 15.83
N PRO A 593 -15.51 0.57 15.27
CA PRO A 593 -16.10 -0.61 14.66
C PRO A 593 -15.34 -1.04 13.41
N ARG A 594 -15.15 -2.34 13.22
CA ARG A 594 -14.66 -2.91 11.96
C ARG A 594 -15.78 -3.12 10.94
N TRP A 595 -15.42 -3.24 9.67
CA TRP A 595 -16.33 -3.44 8.53
C TRP A 595 -17.32 -4.61 8.74
N VAL A 596 -16.96 -5.63 9.46
CA VAL A 596 -17.82 -6.77 9.79
C VAL A 596 -19.09 -6.36 10.54
N LEU A 597 -19.01 -5.34 11.40
CA LEU A 597 -20.20 -4.79 12.10
C LEU A 597 -21.09 -4.01 11.15
N PHE A 598 -20.54 -3.28 10.19
CA PHE A 598 -21.32 -2.59 9.17
C PHE A 598 -22.04 -3.58 8.24
N ASP A 599 -21.41 -4.71 7.91
CA ASP A 599 -22.08 -5.78 7.16
C ASP A 599 -23.19 -6.45 7.98
N ALA A 600 -22.98 -6.68 9.27
CA ALA A 600 -24.04 -7.19 10.14
C ALA A 600 -25.25 -6.25 10.17
N LEU A 601 -25.00 -4.94 10.25
CA LEU A 601 -26.05 -3.92 10.29
C LEU A 601 -26.78 -3.77 8.94
N ARG A 602 -26.04 -3.75 7.81
CA ARG A 602 -26.60 -3.44 6.49
C ARG A 602 -27.17 -4.64 5.77
N TYR A 603 -26.56 -5.80 5.96
CA TYR A 603 -26.86 -7.02 5.20
C TYR A 603 -27.31 -8.20 6.08
N GLY A 604 -27.36 -8.02 7.40
CA GLY A 604 -27.72 -9.11 8.32
C GLY A 604 -26.64 -10.18 8.44
N ALA A 605 -25.36 -9.85 8.21
CA ALA A 605 -24.26 -10.79 8.34
C ALA A 605 -24.20 -11.37 9.77
N LYS A 606 -24.07 -12.70 9.86
CA LYS A 606 -23.88 -13.39 11.14
C LYS A 606 -22.40 -13.43 11.47
N ILE A 607 -22.03 -12.89 12.63
CA ILE A 607 -20.64 -12.79 13.09
C ILE A 607 -20.41 -13.87 14.15
N GLY A 608 -19.36 -14.68 13.99
CA GLY A 608 -18.95 -15.69 14.96
C GLY A 608 -18.29 -15.05 16.20
N PRO A 609 -18.20 -15.76 17.33
CA PRO A 609 -17.64 -15.24 18.59
C PRO A 609 -16.15 -14.89 18.51
N ASP A 610 -15.40 -15.51 17.60
CA ASP A 610 -13.95 -15.32 17.46
C ASP A 610 -13.58 -14.14 16.53
N VAL A 611 -14.59 -13.49 15.93
CA VAL A 611 -14.39 -12.39 14.98
C VAL A 611 -14.04 -11.10 15.72
N GLU A 612 -12.94 -10.49 15.36
CA GLU A 612 -12.56 -9.17 15.86
C GLU A 612 -13.48 -8.11 15.24
N VAL A 613 -14.35 -7.53 16.06
CA VAL A 613 -15.37 -6.57 15.62
C VAL A 613 -14.97 -5.12 15.83
N LYS A 614 -13.83 -4.89 16.48
CA LYS A 614 -13.27 -3.56 16.78
C LYS A 614 -11.80 -3.52 16.43
N ALA A 615 -11.31 -2.34 16.05
CA ALA A 615 -9.89 -2.08 15.83
C ALA A 615 -9.49 -0.74 16.45
N GLN A 616 -8.20 -0.59 16.79
CA GLN A 616 -7.58 0.72 17.01
C GLN A 616 -6.76 1.07 15.77
N GLU A 617 -7.36 1.90 14.93
CA GLU A 617 -6.70 2.40 13.73
C GLU A 617 -5.44 3.19 14.08
N ARG A 618 -4.49 3.23 13.15
CA ARG A 618 -3.16 3.73 13.47
C ARG A 618 -2.42 4.34 12.29
N ALA A 619 -1.31 5.01 12.62
CA ALA A 619 -0.35 5.47 11.64
C ALA A 619 1.07 5.08 12.07
N TYR A 620 1.96 4.88 11.07
CA TYR A 620 3.37 4.54 11.25
C TYR A 620 4.24 5.47 10.41
N THR A 621 5.09 6.29 11.05
CA THR A 621 6.00 7.17 10.30
C THR A 621 7.21 6.41 9.77
N SER A 622 7.80 6.90 8.69
CA SER A 622 9.16 6.51 8.31
C SER A 622 10.14 6.80 9.44
N PRO A 623 11.15 5.92 9.65
CA PRO A 623 12.12 6.10 10.73
C PRO A 623 13.06 7.29 10.50
N ILE A 624 13.47 7.95 11.59
CA ILE A 624 14.68 8.76 11.64
C ILE A 624 15.83 7.86 12.08
N TRP A 625 16.95 7.92 11.35
CA TRP A 625 18.11 7.07 11.55
C TRP A 625 19.22 7.81 12.28
N TYR A 626 19.62 7.34 13.44
CA TYR A 626 20.76 7.88 14.15
C TYR A 626 22.06 7.19 13.69
N ASN A 627 23.00 8.01 13.22
CA ASN A 627 24.34 7.58 12.81
C ASN A 627 25.36 8.14 13.79
N PRO A 628 26.12 7.30 14.54
CA PRO A 628 27.24 7.73 15.35
C PRO A 628 28.27 8.51 14.51
N LYS A 629 29.03 9.41 15.14
CA LYS A 629 30.26 9.91 14.51
C LYS A 629 31.23 8.75 14.32
N ALA A 630 31.83 8.70 13.13
CA ALA A 630 32.95 7.80 12.86
C ALA A 630 34.13 8.10 13.77
#